data_686083336ed8a0d792d65c29ae274b3a
#
_entry.id   686083336ed8a0d792d65c29ae274b3a
#
_cell.length_a   1.000
_cell.length_b   1.000
_cell.length_c   1.000
_cell.angle_alpha   90.00
_cell.angle_beta   90.00
_cell.angle_gamma   90.00
#
_symmetry.space_group_name_H-M   'P 1'
#
loop_
_entity.id
_entity.type
_entity.pdbx_description
1 polymer ?
#
loop_
_entity_poly.entity_id
_entity_poly.type
_entity_poly.pdbx_seq_one_letter_code
_entity_poly.pdbx_strand_id
1 'polypeptide(L)'
;EIMPSLVGSEMCIRDRYKEGKYKTFHLADEVFFQSLKRKPVIINTSRGEVIQTDALLKALNSQMISDAIIDVWEHEPEINRDLLEKTFIGTPHIAGYSADGKANATRMSLDAICKFFQIKGDYEINAPAPVSPIIHAKNHEEAVLQMYNPTEDSNRLKNQPELFETLRGDYPLRREEKAYIIKY
;
A
#
# COMPACT_ATOMS: atom_id res chain seq x y z
N GLU A 1 -12.95 20.29 -6.42
CA GLU A 1 -11.49 20.44 -6.28
C GLU A 1 -10.97 19.33 -5.38
N ILE A 2 -10.12 18.49 -5.93
CA ILE A 2 -9.43 17.45 -5.15
C ILE A 2 -8.29 18.16 -4.44
N MET A 3 -8.37 18.24 -3.13
CA MET A 3 -7.31 18.86 -2.33
C MET A 3 -6.05 17.97 -2.36
N PRO A 4 -4.88 18.50 -2.76
CA PRO A 4 -3.66 17.70 -2.90
C PRO A 4 -2.98 17.31 -1.58
N SER A 5 -3.59 17.56 -0.44
CA SER A 5 -3.00 17.34 0.89
C SER A 5 -3.69 16.25 1.73
N LEU A 6 -4.38 15.31 1.09
CA LEU A 6 -5.10 14.26 1.80
C LEU A 6 -4.15 13.12 2.16
N VAL A 7 -3.71 13.10 3.40
CA VAL A 7 -2.90 12.04 3.97
C VAL A 7 -3.75 11.20 4.93
N GLY A 8 -3.74 9.90 4.73
CA GLY A 8 -4.18 8.90 5.70
C GLY A 8 -5.70 8.79 5.90
N SER A 9 -6.25 9.44 6.90
CA SER A 9 -7.61 9.18 7.36
C SER A 9 -8.72 9.57 6.37
N GLU A 10 -8.55 10.63 5.60
CA GLU A 10 -9.56 11.06 4.62
C GLU A 10 -9.55 10.23 3.33
N MET A 11 -8.40 9.71 2.90
CA MET A 11 -8.36 8.70 1.85
C MET A 11 -9.13 7.45 2.28
N CYS A 12 -8.98 7.02 3.53
CA CYS A 12 -9.74 5.90 4.09
C CYS A 12 -11.25 6.12 4.06
N ILE A 13 -11.73 7.35 4.25
CA ILE A 13 -13.16 7.69 4.17
C ILE A 13 -13.67 7.63 2.73
N ARG A 14 -12.89 8.09 1.76
CA ARG A 14 -13.29 8.10 0.34
C ARG A 14 -13.29 6.72 -0.30
N ASP A 15 -12.44 5.83 0.17
CA ASP A 15 -12.29 4.49 -0.39
C ASP A 15 -13.47 3.55 -0.10
N ARG A 16 -14.39 3.94 0.78
CA ARG A 16 -15.51 3.10 1.25
C ARG A 16 -16.89 3.64 0.92
N TYR A 17 -17.04 4.54 -0.01
CA TYR A 17 -18.37 5.01 -0.41
C TYR A 17 -19.14 3.88 -1.09
N LYS A 18 -20.15 3.36 -0.40
CA LYS A 18 -21.07 2.34 -0.94
C LYS A 18 -22.16 2.96 -1.82
N GLU A 19 -22.46 4.26 -1.60
CA GLU A 19 -23.56 4.97 -2.26
C GLU A 19 -23.13 6.33 -2.77
N GLY A 20 -23.90 6.92 -3.72
CA GLY A 20 -23.67 8.24 -4.25
C GLY A 20 -22.93 8.30 -5.58
N LYS A 21 -22.77 9.50 -6.10
CA LYS A 21 -22.18 9.78 -7.43
C LYS A 21 -20.74 9.30 -7.58
N TYR A 22 -19.99 9.16 -6.48
CA TYR A 22 -18.58 8.78 -6.45
C TYR A 22 -18.36 7.51 -5.61
N LYS A 23 -19.22 6.52 -5.85
CA LYS A 23 -19.07 5.20 -5.24
C LYS A 23 -17.70 4.59 -5.56
N THR A 24 -16.98 4.14 -4.54
CA THR A 24 -15.66 3.49 -4.68
C THR A 24 -15.70 2.01 -4.29
N PHE A 25 -16.71 1.60 -3.51
CA PHE A 25 -16.94 0.19 -3.20
C PHE A 25 -17.22 -0.61 -4.47
N HIS A 26 -16.39 -1.62 -4.74
CA HIS A 26 -16.40 -2.43 -5.96
C HIS A 26 -16.35 -1.57 -7.24
N LEU A 27 -15.51 -0.54 -7.21
CA LEU A 27 -15.28 0.31 -8.39
C LEU A 27 -14.71 -0.50 -9.55
N ALA A 28 -13.82 -1.44 -9.26
CA ALA A 28 -13.32 -2.42 -10.19
C ALA A 28 -14.10 -3.74 -10.03
N ASP A 29 -15.24 -3.80 -10.66
CA ASP A 29 -16.12 -4.95 -10.77
C ASP A 29 -15.91 -5.72 -12.10
N GLU A 30 -16.76 -6.69 -12.38
CA GLU A 30 -16.69 -7.46 -13.61
C GLU A 30 -16.86 -6.60 -14.87
N VAL A 31 -17.72 -5.57 -14.83
CA VAL A 31 -17.95 -4.67 -15.96
C VAL A 31 -16.69 -3.84 -16.23
N PHE A 32 -16.02 -3.38 -15.17
CA PHE A 32 -14.74 -2.69 -15.30
C PHE A 32 -13.71 -3.55 -16.04
N PHE A 33 -13.49 -4.80 -15.59
CA PHE A 33 -12.51 -5.68 -16.23
C PHE A 33 -12.87 -6.03 -17.68
N GLN A 34 -14.15 -6.23 -17.98
CA GLN A 34 -14.62 -6.46 -19.36
C GLN A 34 -14.43 -5.26 -20.28
N SER A 35 -14.39 -4.04 -19.73
CA SER A 35 -14.19 -2.81 -20.50
C SER A 35 -12.74 -2.55 -20.92
N LEU A 36 -11.79 -3.29 -20.35
CA LEU A 36 -10.37 -3.11 -20.62
C LEU A 36 -10.02 -3.49 -22.06
N LYS A 37 -9.37 -2.57 -22.77
CA LYS A 37 -8.92 -2.78 -24.16
C LYS A 37 -7.50 -3.37 -24.25
N ARG A 38 -6.77 -3.38 -23.17
CA ARG A 38 -5.41 -3.92 -23.04
C ARG A 38 -5.36 -4.81 -21.81
N LYS A 39 -4.31 -5.59 -21.68
CA LYS A 39 -4.04 -6.42 -20.50
C LYS A 39 -3.10 -5.66 -19.54
N PRO A 40 -3.60 -4.78 -18.67
CA PRO A 40 -2.74 -4.06 -17.73
C PRO A 40 -2.30 -4.97 -16.59
N VAL A 41 -1.29 -4.53 -15.84
CA VAL A 41 -1.08 -4.93 -14.45
C VAL A 41 -2.00 -4.10 -13.58
N ILE A 42 -2.72 -4.72 -12.66
CA ILE A 42 -3.56 -4.03 -11.68
C ILE A 42 -2.77 -3.87 -10.39
N ILE A 43 -2.74 -2.65 -9.84
CA ILE A 43 -2.09 -2.35 -8.56
C ILE A 43 -3.13 -1.78 -7.61
N ASN A 44 -3.32 -2.42 -6.43
CA ASN A 44 -4.20 -1.90 -5.39
C ASN A 44 -3.44 -1.78 -4.05
N THR A 45 -3.18 -0.55 -3.66
CA THR A 45 -2.58 -0.16 -2.38
C THR A 45 -3.50 0.81 -1.61
N SER A 46 -4.77 0.86 -1.96
CA SER A 46 -5.76 1.76 -1.35
C SER A 46 -6.62 1.06 -0.30
N ARG A 47 -7.65 0.32 -0.73
CA ARG A 47 -8.51 -0.53 0.12
C ARG A 47 -8.95 -1.76 -0.67
N GLY A 48 -9.14 -2.89 0.04
CA GLY A 48 -9.55 -4.15 -0.56
C GLY A 48 -10.87 -4.04 -1.28
N GLU A 49 -11.85 -3.43 -0.65
CA GLU A 49 -13.22 -3.28 -1.16
C GLU A 49 -13.35 -2.37 -2.41
N VAL A 50 -12.27 -1.75 -2.88
CA VAL A 50 -12.27 -1.01 -4.16
C VAL A 50 -12.35 -1.98 -5.34
N ILE A 51 -11.77 -3.16 -5.19
CA ILE A 51 -11.78 -4.22 -6.20
C ILE A 51 -12.60 -5.39 -5.68
N GLN A 52 -13.57 -5.83 -6.45
CA GLN A 52 -14.32 -7.05 -6.16
C GLN A 52 -13.42 -8.27 -6.37
N THR A 53 -13.18 -9.04 -5.32
CA THR A 53 -12.26 -10.20 -5.32
C THR A 53 -12.58 -11.21 -6.43
N ASP A 54 -13.85 -11.60 -6.56
CA ASP A 54 -14.27 -12.58 -7.57
C ASP A 54 -14.06 -12.06 -9.00
N ALA A 55 -14.32 -10.77 -9.24
CA ALA A 55 -14.10 -10.14 -10.53
C ALA A 55 -12.61 -10.10 -10.89
N LEU A 56 -11.74 -9.79 -9.93
CA LEU A 56 -10.28 -9.81 -10.12
C LEU A 56 -9.77 -11.23 -10.40
N LEU A 57 -10.23 -12.22 -9.64
CA LEU A 57 -9.90 -13.63 -9.88
C LEU A 57 -10.32 -14.08 -11.28
N LYS A 58 -11.54 -13.72 -11.70
CA LYS A 58 -12.04 -14.02 -13.05
C LYS A 58 -11.19 -13.34 -14.12
N ALA A 59 -10.79 -12.07 -13.91
CA ALA A 59 -9.96 -11.32 -14.84
C ALA A 59 -8.56 -11.93 -14.99
N LEU A 60 -7.93 -12.39 -13.90
CA LEU A 60 -6.66 -13.13 -13.93
C LEU A 60 -6.81 -14.46 -14.67
N ASN A 61 -7.81 -15.27 -14.31
CA ASN A 61 -8.05 -16.59 -14.93
C ASN A 61 -8.35 -16.50 -16.43
N SER A 62 -9.07 -15.49 -16.86
CA SER A 62 -9.43 -15.24 -18.26
C SER A 62 -8.38 -14.42 -19.02
N GLN A 63 -7.27 -14.09 -18.38
CA GLN A 63 -6.21 -13.26 -18.97
C GLN A 63 -6.70 -11.90 -19.51
N MET A 64 -7.71 -11.30 -18.90
CA MET A 64 -8.15 -9.94 -19.18
C MET A 64 -7.14 -8.91 -18.70
N ILE A 65 -6.38 -9.24 -17.66
CA ILE A 65 -5.25 -8.50 -17.14
C ILE A 65 -4.00 -9.36 -17.22
N SER A 66 -2.83 -8.74 -17.24
CA SER A 66 -1.55 -9.47 -17.30
C SER A 66 -1.16 -9.98 -15.92
N ASP A 67 -1.40 -9.20 -14.86
CA ASP A 67 -1.06 -9.56 -13.50
C ASP A 67 -1.72 -8.63 -12.47
N ALA A 68 -1.54 -8.92 -11.17
CA ALA A 68 -2.01 -8.10 -10.07
C ALA A 68 -0.94 -7.96 -8.97
N ILE A 69 -0.83 -6.73 -8.41
CA ILE A 69 -0.03 -6.39 -7.24
C ILE A 69 -1.00 -5.85 -6.19
N ILE A 70 -1.19 -6.59 -5.10
CA ILE A 70 -2.23 -6.34 -4.11
C ILE A 70 -1.62 -6.22 -2.72
N ASP A 71 -1.80 -5.07 -2.09
CA ASP A 71 -1.40 -4.82 -0.71
C ASP A 71 -2.59 -4.84 0.25
N VAL A 72 -3.79 -4.59 -0.27
CA VAL A 72 -5.04 -4.48 0.49
C VAL A 72 -6.09 -5.45 -0.04
N TRP A 73 -6.83 -6.09 0.86
CA TRP A 73 -7.67 -7.23 0.53
C TRP A 73 -9.09 -7.05 1.06
N GLU A 74 -10.08 -7.64 0.41
CA GLU A 74 -11.38 -7.80 1.04
C GLU A 74 -11.28 -8.80 2.20
N HIS A 75 -12.02 -8.53 3.26
CA HIS A 75 -12.13 -9.38 4.45
C HIS A 75 -10.82 -9.58 5.24
N GLU A 76 -9.90 -8.60 5.23
CA GLU A 76 -8.73 -8.67 6.12
C GLU A 76 -9.12 -8.94 7.58
N PRO A 77 -8.44 -9.84 8.28
CA PRO A 77 -7.24 -10.60 7.89
C PRO A 77 -7.52 -11.93 7.18
N GLU A 78 -8.79 -12.37 7.04
CA GLU A 78 -9.20 -13.62 6.39
C GLU A 78 -9.26 -13.46 4.87
N ILE A 79 -8.10 -13.19 4.27
CA ILE A 79 -7.97 -12.89 2.84
C ILE A 79 -8.24 -14.10 1.94
N ASN A 80 -8.67 -13.84 0.72
CA ASN A 80 -8.89 -14.90 -0.27
C ASN A 80 -7.56 -15.51 -0.72
N ARG A 81 -7.34 -16.80 -0.39
CA ARG A 81 -6.10 -17.52 -0.66
C ARG A 81 -5.88 -17.78 -2.15
N ASP A 82 -6.94 -18.04 -2.90
CA ASP A 82 -6.83 -18.27 -4.34
C ASP A 82 -6.37 -17.00 -5.06
N LEU A 83 -6.85 -15.83 -4.61
CA LEU A 83 -6.37 -14.56 -5.13
C LEU A 83 -4.91 -14.32 -4.74
N LEU A 84 -4.54 -14.57 -3.49
CA LEU A 84 -3.16 -14.41 -3.01
C LEU A 84 -2.18 -15.22 -3.85
N GLU A 85 -2.48 -16.49 -4.10
CA GLU A 85 -1.64 -17.38 -4.92
C GLU A 85 -1.47 -16.87 -6.36
N LYS A 86 -2.52 -16.30 -6.93
CA LYS A 86 -2.53 -15.84 -8.32
C LYS A 86 -1.91 -14.46 -8.54
N THR A 87 -1.78 -13.65 -7.50
CA THR A 87 -1.16 -12.33 -7.63
C THR A 87 0.36 -12.45 -7.84
N PHE A 88 0.93 -11.57 -8.64
CA PHE A 88 2.38 -11.46 -8.79
C PHE A 88 3.03 -11.07 -7.46
N ILE A 89 2.53 -10.01 -6.81
CA ILE A 89 2.94 -9.59 -5.47
C ILE A 89 1.69 -9.41 -4.62
N GLY A 90 1.64 -10.08 -3.45
CA GLY A 90 0.61 -9.91 -2.44
C GLY A 90 1.23 -9.58 -1.10
N THR A 91 0.94 -8.43 -0.50
CA THR A 91 1.53 -7.97 0.76
C THR A 91 0.46 -7.73 1.83
N PRO A 92 0.81 -7.81 3.14
CA PRO A 92 -0.19 -7.78 4.22
C PRO A 92 -0.52 -6.35 4.66
N HIS A 93 -0.99 -5.49 3.73
CA HIS A 93 -1.42 -4.11 3.99
C HIS A 93 -0.31 -3.24 4.61
N ILE A 94 0.85 -3.24 3.99
CA ILE A 94 2.07 -2.58 4.49
C ILE A 94 2.63 -1.51 3.56
N ALA A 95 1.95 -1.16 2.47
CA ALA A 95 2.44 -0.17 1.51
C ALA A 95 2.77 1.18 2.19
N GLY A 96 1.96 1.62 3.15
CA GLY A 96 2.17 2.83 3.94
C GLY A 96 3.04 2.67 5.19
N TYR A 97 3.73 1.54 5.40
CA TYR A 97 4.40 1.22 6.67
C TYR A 97 5.85 1.72 6.76
N SER A 98 6.31 2.64 5.89
CA SER A 98 7.60 3.29 6.11
C SER A 98 7.58 4.12 7.40
N ALA A 99 8.70 4.15 8.12
CA ALA A 99 8.84 4.99 9.31
C ALA A 99 8.75 6.48 8.95
N ASP A 100 9.21 6.85 7.75
CA ASP A 100 9.09 8.19 7.20
C ASP A 100 7.63 8.57 6.98
N GLY A 101 6.83 7.69 6.38
CA GLY A 101 5.40 7.89 6.17
C GLY A 101 4.64 8.03 7.49
N LYS A 102 4.92 7.16 8.48
CA LYS A 102 4.31 7.22 9.82
C LYS A 102 4.66 8.53 10.54
N ALA A 103 5.94 8.92 10.55
CA ALA A 103 6.39 10.18 11.15
C ALA A 103 5.74 11.39 10.46
N ASN A 104 5.64 11.34 9.14
CA ASN A 104 5.03 12.39 8.33
C ASN A 104 3.53 12.54 8.62
N ALA A 105 2.80 11.43 8.69
CA ALA A 105 1.37 11.43 9.03
C ALA A 105 1.11 12.02 10.42
N THR A 106 1.93 11.63 11.42
CA THR A 106 1.84 12.18 12.77
C THR A 106 2.11 13.68 12.79
N ARG A 107 3.18 14.15 12.12
CA ARG A 107 3.50 15.57 12.03
C ARG A 107 2.38 16.37 11.39
N MET A 108 1.87 15.93 10.24
CA MET A 108 0.78 16.61 9.55
C MET A 108 -0.50 16.69 10.38
N SER A 109 -0.81 15.64 11.15
CA SER A 109 -1.96 15.63 12.06
C SER A 109 -1.79 16.64 13.18
N LEU A 110 -0.60 16.72 13.79
CA LEU A 110 -0.30 17.72 14.82
C LEU A 110 -0.28 19.13 14.27
N ASP A 111 0.29 19.36 13.09
CA ASP A 111 0.25 20.65 12.39
C ASP A 111 -1.19 21.13 12.18
N ALA A 112 -2.09 20.24 11.73
CA ALA A 112 -3.48 20.56 11.51
C ALA A 112 -4.20 20.91 12.82
N ILE A 113 -3.95 20.18 13.91
CA ILE A 113 -4.50 20.46 15.24
C ILE A 113 -3.98 21.79 15.76
N CYS A 114 -2.67 22.02 15.71
CA CYS A 114 -2.07 23.28 16.15
C CYS A 114 -2.62 24.48 15.39
N LYS A 115 -2.77 24.35 14.08
CA LYS A 115 -3.37 25.39 13.23
C LYS A 115 -4.82 25.65 13.60
N PHE A 116 -5.62 24.60 13.82
CA PHE A 116 -7.03 24.75 14.17
C PHE A 116 -7.23 25.44 15.51
N PHE A 117 -6.46 25.06 16.53
CA PHE A 117 -6.56 25.66 17.87
C PHE A 117 -5.68 26.90 18.06
N GLN A 118 -4.96 27.35 17.03
CA GLN A 118 -4.04 28.50 17.08
C GLN A 118 -2.95 28.33 18.17
N ILE A 119 -2.48 27.12 18.37
CA ILE A 119 -1.44 26.77 19.32
C ILE A 119 -0.11 26.72 18.58
N LYS A 120 0.94 27.28 19.17
CA LYS A 120 2.29 27.10 18.65
C LYS A 120 2.74 25.65 18.90
N GLY A 121 2.98 24.89 17.83
CA GLY A 121 3.58 23.57 17.92
C GLY A 121 5.06 23.68 18.30
N ASP A 122 5.48 22.92 19.31
CA ASP A 122 6.89 22.73 19.68
C ASP A 122 7.14 21.22 19.80
N TYR A 123 7.27 20.56 18.64
CA TYR A 123 7.50 19.12 18.55
C TYR A 123 8.43 18.79 17.39
N GLU A 124 9.28 17.80 17.62
CA GLU A 124 10.15 17.24 16.61
C GLU A 124 9.78 15.76 16.41
N ILE A 125 9.33 15.41 15.19
CA ILE A 125 8.92 14.06 14.83
C ILE A 125 9.79 13.59 13.69
N ASN A 126 10.76 12.74 14.03
CA ASN A 126 11.71 12.16 13.09
C ASN A 126 11.56 10.64 13.06
N ALA A 127 11.71 10.07 11.88
CA ALA A 127 11.82 8.64 11.75
C ALA A 127 13.18 8.16 12.26
N PRO A 128 13.29 6.97 12.91
CA PRO A 128 14.55 6.42 13.38
C PRO A 128 15.56 6.25 12.24
N ALA A 129 16.84 6.37 12.50
CA ALA A 129 17.87 6.12 11.49
C ALA A 129 17.81 4.67 10.96
N PRO A 130 18.13 4.42 9.68
CA PRO A 130 18.25 3.07 9.16
C PRO A 130 19.44 2.36 9.80
N VAL A 131 19.36 1.04 9.94
CA VAL A 131 20.44 0.21 10.52
C VAL A 131 21.73 0.35 9.70
N SER A 132 21.61 0.38 8.38
CA SER A 132 22.72 0.57 7.44
C SER A 132 22.41 1.74 6.51
N PRO A 133 22.94 2.94 6.77
CA PRO A 133 22.56 4.13 6.01
C PRO A 133 23.23 4.21 4.62
N ILE A 134 24.23 3.38 4.34
CA ILE A 134 24.95 3.39 3.06
C ILE A 134 24.53 2.16 2.25
N ILE A 135 24.12 2.41 1.00
CA ILE A 135 23.76 1.38 0.02
C ILE A 135 24.78 1.43 -1.11
N HIS A 136 25.37 0.30 -1.45
CA HIS A 136 26.21 0.13 -2.64
C HIS A 136 25.43 -0.63 -3.69
N ALA A 137 25.20 -0.01 -4.86
CA ALA A 137 24.40 -0.59 -5.93
C ALA A 137 25.01 -0.24 -7.30
N LYS A 138 24.73 -1.05 -8.31
CA LYS A 138 25.20 -0.82 -9.69
C LYS A 138 24.31 0.19 -10.43
N ASN A 139 23.05 0.30 -10.02
CA ASN A 139 22.04 1.18 -10.60
C ASN A 139 20.98 1.51 -9.56
N HIS A 140 20.06 2.41 -9.94
CA HIS A 140 18.98 2.85 -9.05
C HIS A 140 18.01 1.73 -8.69
N GLU A 141 17.68 0.85 -9.63
CA GLU A 141 16.75 -0.26 -9.43
C GLU A 141 17.30 -1.24 -8.37
N GLU A 142 18.58 -1.56 -8.43
CA GLU A 142 19.24 -2.39 -7.42
C GLU A 142 19.23 -1.70 -6.04
N ALA A 143 19.48 -0.39 -5.99
CA ALA A 143 19.42 0.36 -4.75
C ALA A 143 18.01 0.32 -4.12
N VAL A 144 16.97 0.52 -4.92
CA VAL A 144 15.57 0.45 -4.47
C VAL A 144 15.24 -0.93 -3.91
N LEU A 145 15.64 -2.00 -4.58
CA LEU A 145 15.40 -3.37 -4.11
C LEU A 145 16.20 -3.72 -2.84
N GLN A 146 17.37 -3.12 -2.63
CA GLN A 146 18.11 -3.26 -1.37
C GLN A 146 17.44 -2.51 -0.21
N MET A 147 16.77 -1.37 -0.47
CA MET A 147 15.99 -0.66 0.53
C MET A 147 14.71 -1.41 0.89
N TYR A 148 14.04 -1.93 -0.11
CA TYR A 148 12.78 -2.65 0.05
C TYR A 148 12.51 -3.58 -1.14
N ASN A 149 12.42 -4.88 -0.85
CA ASN A 149 12.02 -5.89 -1.82
C ASN A 149 10.64 -6.48 -1.46
N PRO A 150 9.56 -6.05 -2.11
CA PRO A 150 8.20 -6.50 -1.80
C PRO A 150 7.98 -7.99 -2.07
N THR A 151 8.84 -8.62 -2.87
CA THR A 151 8.77 -10.06 -3.14
C THR A 151 9.02 -10.89 -1.89
N GLU A 152 9.85 -10.42 -0.97
CA GLU A 152 10.11 -11.12 0.30
C GLU A 152 8.87 -11.16 1.18
N ASP A 153 8.16 -10.03 1.32
CA ASP A 153 6.92 -9.95 2.08
C ASP A 153 5.80 -10.76 1.41
N SER A 154 5.75 -10.72 0.07
CA SER A 154 4.81 -11.53 -0.71
C SER A 154 5.03 -13.03 -0.48
N ASN A 155 6.28 -13.48 -0.51
CA ASN A 155 6.62 -14.89 -0.27
C ASN A 155 6.27 -15.31 1.17
N ARG A 156 6.53 -14.46 2.16
CA ARG A 156 6.15 -14.73 3.55
C ARG A 156 4.63 -14.88 3.70
N LEU A 157 3.85 -13.94 3.12
CA LEU A 157 2.40 -14.00 3.19
C LEU A 157 1.83 -15.20 2.45
N LYS A 158 2.35 -15.55 1.26
CA LYS A 158 1.92 -16.74 0.51
C LYS A 158 2.20 -18.04 1.26
N ASN A 159 3.34 -18.12 1.93
CA ASN A 159 3.70 -19.30 2.71
C ASN A 159 2.90 -19.44 4.02
N GLN A 160 2.51 -18.33 4.63
CA GLN A 160 1.86 -18.29 5.95
C GLN A 160 0.74 -17.23 5.97
N PRO A 161 -0.34 -17.40 5.17
CA PRO A 161 -1.41 -16.41 5.07
C PRO A 161 -2.18 -16.19 6.39
N GLU A 162 -2.18 -17.18 7.29
CA GLU A 162 -2.75 -17.08 8.63
C GLU A 162 -2.01 -16.10 9.54
N LEU A 163 -0.77 -15.73 9.21
CA LEU A 163 0.02 -14.76 9.95
C LEU A 163 -0.16 -13.32 9.44
N PHE A 164 -1.20 -13.04 8.65
CA PHE A 164 -1.44 -11.72 8.06
C PHE A 164 -1.29 -10.58 9.07
N GLU A 165 -2.00 -10.64 10.19
CA GLU A 165 -1.94 -9.62 11.25
C GLU A 165 -0.56 -9.53 11.92
N THR A 166 0.11 -10.65 12.14
CA THR A 166 1.45 -10.67 12.73
C THR A 166 2.47 -10.05 11.78
N LEU A 167 2.43 -10.42 10.49
CA LEU A 167 3.31 -9.86 9.45
C LEU A 167 3.12 -8.35 9.28
N ARG A 168 1.91 -7.88 9.48
CA ARG A 168 1.56 -6.46 9.45
C ARG A 168 1.91 -5.74 10.75
N GLY A 169 1.56 -6.31 11.91
CA GLY A 169 1.71 -5.70 13.24
C GLY A 169 3.18 -5.57 13.65
N ASP A 170 3.96 -6.62 13.42
CA ASP A 170 5.38 -6.70 13.77
C ASP A 170 6.29 -6.29 12.60
N TYR A 171 5.77 -5.48 11.66
CA TYR A 171 6.49 -5.09 10.45
C TYR A 171 7.80 -4.37 10.78
N PRO A 172 8.94 -4.81 10.24
CA PRO A 172 10.25 -4.27 10.57
C PRO A 172 10.40 -2.81 10.12
N LEU A 173 11.40 -2.12 10.70
CA LEU A 173 11.73 -0.75 10.33
C LEU A 173 12.09 -0.67 8.84
N ARG A 174 11.25 0.03 8.06
CA ARG A 174 11.52 0.38 6.67
C ARG A 174 11.65 1.88 6.54
N ARG A 175 12.70 2.34 5.88
CA ARG A 175 12.94 3.74 5.59
C ARG A 175 12.78 4.01 4.09
N GLU A 176 12.50 5.27 3.75
CA GLU A 176 12.44 5.74 2.37
C GLU A 176 13.82 6.15 1.87
N GLU A 177 13.97 6.30 0.55
CA GLU A 177 15.24 6.57 -0.14
C GLU A 177 16.04 7.73 0.48
N LYS A 178 15.36 8.78 0.91
CA LYS A 178 15.98 9.98 1.54
C LYS A 178 16.77 9.67 2.81
N ALA A 179 16.55 8.51 3.43
CA ALA A 179 17.27 8.09 4.62
C ALA A 179 18.61 7.44 4.31
N TYR A 180 18.94 7.20 3.05
CA TYR A 180 20.11 6.46 2.61
C TYR A 180 21.08 7.30 1.78
N ILE A 181 22.34 6.93 1.84
CA ILE A 181 23.40 7.42 0.95
C ILE A 181 23.66 6.32 -0.08
N ILE A 182 23.27 6.56 -1.33
CA ILE A 182 23.46 5.61 -2.40
C ILE A 182 24.81 5.88 -3.07
N LYS A 183 25.60 4.82 -3.23
CA LYS A 183 26.91 4.83 -3.93
C LYS A 183 26.83 3.86 -5.12
N TYR A 184 27.01 4.43 -6.29
CA TYR A 184 27.05 3.69 -7.56
C TYR A 184 28.49 3.37 -7.98
#